data_c1f2fa65e3e48de8a760f24c389ee191
#
_entry.id   c1f2fa65e3e48de8a760f24c389ee191
#
_cell.length_a   1.000
_cell.length_b   1.000
_cell.length_c   1.000
_cell.angle_alpha   90.00
_cell.angle_beta   90.00
_cell.angle_gamma   90.00
#
_symmetry.space_group_name_H-M   'P 1'
#
loop_
_entity.id
_entity.type
_entity.pdbx_description
1 polymer ?
#
loop_
_entity_poly.entity_id
_entity_poly.type
_entity_poly.pdbx_seq_one_letter_code
_entity_poly.pdbx_strand_id
1 'polypeptide(L)'
;SHNPFSMPKGGLEALNTMEPLDIVAYQYDIVCNGIELSSGAVRNHDPEIMIKAFELAGYGKETIEEKFSALFNAFQYGAPPHAGIAPGIDRMIMLLTGAENIREVIAFPLNSKAQDLMMGAPGYVSRDQLRDIHIRIEKSK
;
A
#
# COMPACT_ATOMS: atom_id res chain seq x y z
N SER A 1 -6.60 8.68 6.97
CA SER A 1 -5.50 7.71 7.04
C SER A 1 -4.19 8.41 6.75
N HIS A 2 -3.14 8.09 7.50
CA HIS A 2 -1.83 8.69 7.31
C HIS A 2 -1.09 7.95 6.20
N ASN A 3 -0.80 8.65 5.10
CA ASN A 3 -0.02 8.10 3.98
C ASN A 3 1.18 9.00 3.71
N PRO A 4 2.35 8.73 4.33
CA PRO A 4 3.53 9.56 4.20
C PRO A 4 4.17 9.55 2.79
N PHE A 5 3.74 8.64 1.92
CA PHE A 5 4.19 8.56 0.52
C PHE A 5 3.44 9.49 -0.43
N SER A 6 2.37 10.12 0.02
CA SER A 6 1.62 11.11 -0.76
C SER A 6 2.08 12.52 -0.41
N MET A 7 2.22 13.37 -1.42
CA MET A 7 2.64 14.76 -1.22
C MET A 7 1.59 15.53 -0.43
N PRO A 8 1.92 16.07 0.75
CA PRO A 8 1.00 16.90 1.52
C PRO A 8 0.78 18.24 0.82
N LYS A 9 -0.44 18.72 0.85
CA LYS A 9 -0.78 20.06 0.37
C LYS A 9 -0.16 21.10 1.29
N GLY A 10 0.64 22.00 0.74
CA GLY A 10 1.43 22.96 1.50
C GLY A 10 2.82 22.46 1.93
N GLY A 11 3.19 21.22 1.55
CA GLY A 11 4.55 20.70 1.72
C GLY A 11 5.03 20.68 3.16
N LEU A 12 6.30 21.00 3.35
CA LEU A 12 6.96 21.00 4.66
C LEU A 12 6.37 22.03 5.63
N GLU A 13 5.91 23.17 5.12
CA GLU A 13 5.29 24.21 5.95
C GLU A 13 4.01 23.68 6.61
N ALA A 14 3.14 23.03 5.87
CA ALA A 14 1.92 22.43 6.42
C ALA A 14 2.24 21.38 7.49
N LEU A 15 3.22 20.52 7.25
CA LEU A 15 3.66 19.50 8.21
C LEU A 15 4.24 20.08 9.51
N ASN A 16 4.76 21.30 9.49
CA ASN A 16 5.35 21.95 10.66
C ASN A 16 4.37 22.84 11.43
N THR A 17 3.30 23.33 10.77
CA THR A 17 2.44 24.39 11.35
C THR A 17 0.99 23.99 11.56
N MET A 18 0.50 22.99 10.82
CA MET A 18 -0.90 22.56 10.89
C MET A 18 -1.10 21.38 11.86
N GLU A 19 -2.31 21.25 12.36
CA GLU A 19 -2.74 20.06 13.06
C GLU A 19 -2.68 18.83 12.12
N PRO A 20 -2.05 17.72 12.50
CA PRO A 20 -1.83 16.58 11.58
C PRO A 20 -3.09 16.03 10.92
N LEU A 21 -4.25 16.09 11.59
CA LEU A 21 -5.53 15.62 11.04
C LEU A 21 -6.15 16.57 10.02
N ASP A 22 -5.72 17.83 9.98
CA ASP A 22 -6.20 18.84 9.02
C ASP A 22 -5.35 18.89 7.75
N ILE A 23 -4.22 18.18 7.74
CA ILE A 23 -3.33 18.13 6.58
C ILE A 23 -3.94 17.19 5.53
N VAL A 24 -4.27 17.74 4.37
CA VAL A 24 -4.71 16.97 3.21
C VAL A 24 -3.56 16.69 2.27
N ALA A 25 -3.60 15.57 1.55
CA ALA A 25 -2.62 15.19 0.54
C ALA A 25 -3.21 15.26 -0.88
N TYR A 26 -2.35 15.33 -1.89
CA TYR A 26 -2.76 15.23 -3.29
C TYR A 26 -3.00 13.75 -3.64
N GLN A 27 -4.15 13.24 -3.21
CA GLN A 27 -4.64 11.90 -3.52
C GLN A 27 -5.89 11.99 -4.39
N TYR A 28 -6.12 10.99 -5.20
CA TYR A 28 -7.26 10.92 -6.10
C TYR A 28 -7.66 9.48 -6.39
N ASP A 29 -8.96 9.28 -6.57
CA ASP A 29 -9.54 7.99 -6.94
C ASP A 29 -10.43 8.17 -8.17
N ILE A 30 -10.51 7.14 -9.01
CA ILE A 30 -11.49 7.03 -10.07
C ILE A 30 -12.59 6.12 -9.57
N VAL A 31 -13.81 6.65 -9.53
CA VAL A 31 -15.00 5.92 -9.09
C VAL A 31 -16.00 5.81 -10.23
N CYS A 32 -16.52 4.61 -10.45
CA CYS A 32 -17.59 4.35 -11.42
C CYS A 32 -18.67 3.51 -10.77
N ASN A 33 -19.92 3.96 -10.88
CA ASN A 33 -21.09 3.29 -10.28
C ASN A 33 -20.93 2.97 -8.78
N GLY A 34 -20.27 3.84 -8.02
CA GLY A 34 -20.01 3.64 -6.60
C GLY A 34 -18.85 2.69 -6.27
N ILE A 35 -18.15 2.19 -7.30
CA ILE A 35 -16.99 1.30 -7.14
C ILE A 35 -15.72 2.08 -7.45
N GLU A 36 -14.77 2.10 -6.52
CA GLU A 36 -13.42 2.62 -6.75
C GLU A 36 -12.68 1.72 -7.74
N LEU A 37 -12.41 2.25 -8.92
CA LEU A 37 -11.68 1.53 -9.97
C LEU A 37 -10.17 1.69 -9.89
N SER A 38 -9.72 2.81 -9.36
CA SER A 38 -8.31 3.15 -9.35
C SER A 38 -8.03 4.15 -8.24
N SER A 39 -6.89 4.03 -7.60
CA SER A 39 -6.38 4.98 -6.62
C SER A 39 -5.02 5.50 -7.03
N GLY A 40 -4.73 6.75 -6.69
CA GLY A 40 -3.47 7.39 -7.04
C GLY A 40 -3.11 8.55 -6.15
N ALA A 41 -1.89 9.05 -6.34
CA ALA A 41 -1.41 10.24 -5.63
C ALA A 41 -0.29 10.93 -6.40
N VAL A 42 -0.13 12.24 -6.17
CA VAL A 42 1.15 12.91 -6.36
C VAL A 42 2.07 12.41 -5.28
N ARG A 43 3.23 11.89 -5.66
CA ARG A 43 4.14 11.22 -4.73
C ARG A 43 4.95 12.21 -3.93
N ASN A 44 5.17 11.88 -2.66
CA ASN A 44 6.13 12.59 -1.83
C ASN A 44 7.54 12.14 -2.26
N HIS A 45 8.22 13.00 -3.01
CA HIS A 45 9.53 12.74 -3.62
C HIS A 45 10.64 13.57 -2.97
N ASP A 46 10.28 14.40 -1.99
CA ASP A 46 11.22 15.24 -1.25
C ASP A 46 11.66 14.53 0.04
N PRO A 47 12.98 14.33 0.25
CA PRO A 47 13.49 13.64 1.44
C PRO A 47 13.11 14.29 2.76
N GLU A 48 13.10 15.63 2.84
CA GLU A 48 12.78 16.34 4.07
C GLU A 48 11.29 16.22 4.41
N ILE A 49 10.43 16.40 3.40
CA ILE A 49 8.99 16.21 3.54
C ILE A 49 8.69 14.77 3.93
N MET A 50 9.42 13.80 3.36
CA MET A 50 9.24 12.38 3.67
C MET A 50 9.58 12.08 5.13
N ILE A 51 10.73 12.53 5.63
CA ILE A 51 11.12 12.36 7.04
C ILE A 51 10.05 12.95 7.95
N LYS A 52 9.63 14.19 7.70
CA LYS A 52 8.65 14.88 8.53
C LYS A 52 7.28 14.20 8.53
N ALA A 53 6.82 13.73 7.38
CA ALA A 53 5.57 12.99 7.26
C ALA A 53 5.60 11.65 8.02
N PHE A 54 6.74 10.94 7.99
CA PHE A 54 6.93 9.72 8.77
C PHE A 54 6.98 9.99 10.28
N GLU A 55 7.65 11.07 10.72
CA GLU A 55 7.66 11.48 12.12
C GLU A 55 6.24 11.74 12.66
N LEU A 56 5.41 12.45 11.89
CA LEU A 56 4.00 12.69 12.25
C LEU A 56 3.17 11.42 12.28
N ALA A 57 3.53 10.41 11.49
CA ALA A 57 2.93 9.08 11.52
C ALA A 57 3.46 8.18 12.65
N GLY A 58 4.39 8.68 13.49
CA GLY A 58 4.96 7.96 14.62
C GLY A 58 6.19 7.09 14.30
N TYR A 59 6.84 7.31 13.16
CA TYR A 59 8.02 6.57 12.74
C TYR A 59 9.23 7.49 12.65
N GLY A 60 10.37 7.08 13.21
CA GLY A 60 11.62 7.82 13.11
C GLY A 60 12.28 7.66 11.73
N LYS A 61 13.30 8.50 11.49
CA LYS A 61 14.13 8.46 10.27
C LYS A 61 14.78 7.09 10.06
N GLU A 62 15.14 6.40 11.14
CA GLU A 62 15.73 5.06 11.14
C GLU A 62 14.83 4.03 10.44
N THR A 63 13.52 4.17 10.60
CA THR A 63 12.53 3.30 9.92
C THR A 63 12.58 3.49 8.40
N ILE A 64 12.79 4.72 7.94
CA ILE A 64 12.90 5.02 6.50
C ILE A 64 14.20 4.43 5.96
N GLU A 65 15.31 4.65 6.66
CA GLU A 65 16.64 4.17 6.28
C GLU A 65 16.74 2.64 6.28
N GLU A 66 16.02 1.96 7.17
CA GLU A 66 15.99 0.49 7.23
C GLU A 66 15.02 -0.13 6.22
N LYS A 67 13.76 0.34 6.19
CA LYS A 67 12.69 -0.32 5.43
C LYS A 67 12.49 0.21 4.02
N PHE A 68 12.89 1.46 3.78
CA PHE A 68 12.68 2.18 2.51
C PHE A 68 13.98 2.76 1.96
N SER A 69 15.12 2.20 2.34
CA SER A 69 16.46 2.71 2.01
C SER A 69 16.66 2.99 0.51
N ALA A 70 16.25 2.08 -0.35
CA ALA A 70 16.41 2.23 -1.80
C ALA A 70 15.68 3.46 -2.34
N LEU A 71 14.41 3.64 -1.94
CA LEU A 71 13.58 4.78 -2.34
C LEU A 71 14.12 6.09 -1.77
N PHE A 72 14.43 6.11 -0.47
CA PHE A 72 14.94 7.28 0.22
C PHE A 72 16.28 7.74 -0.34
N ASN A 73 17.19 6.81 -0.60
CA ASN A 73 18.48 7.12 -1.24
C ASN A 73 18.29 7.68 -2.65
N ALA A 74 17.40 7.09 -3.45
CA ALA A 74 17.12 7.58 -4.80
C ALA A 74 16.61 9.05 -4.78
N PHE A 75 15.76 9.41 -3.84
CA PHE A 75 15.23 10.76 -3.71
C PHE A 75 16.30 11.81 -3.38
N GLN A 76 17.36 11.43 -2.68
CA GLN A 76 18.49 12.33 -2.38
C GLN A 76 19.27 12.77 -3.64
N TYR A 77 19.14 12.06 -4.75
CA TYR A 77 19.73 12.42 -6.04
C TYR A 77 18.84 13.32 -6.90
N GLY A 78 17.71 13.80 -6.36
CA GLY A 78 16.83 14.74 -7.04
C GLY A 78 15.77 14.06 -7.91
N ALA A 79 14.88 13.29 -7.31
CA ALA A 79 13.73 12.73 -8.01
C ALA A 79 12.83 13.85 -8.56
N PRO A 80 12.34 13.75 -9.81
CA PRO A 80 11.40 14.73 -10.34
C PRO A 80 10.05 14.63 -9.63
N PRO A 81 9.27 15.73 -9.59
CA PRO A 81 7.86 15.64 -9.21
C PRO A 81 7.15 14.61 -10.09
N HIS A 82 6.46 13.67 -9.47
CA HIS A 82 5.77 12.58 -10.18
C HIS A 82 4.49 12.18 -9.48
N ALA A 83 3.60 11.57 -10.23
CA ALA A 83 2.34 11.01 -9.76
C ALA A 83 2.16 9.60 -10.32
N GLY A 84 1.29 8.84 -9.70
CA GLY A 84 0.98 7.50 -10.17
C GLY A 84 -0.48 7.15 -9.89
N ILE A 85 -1.00 6.20 -10.66
CA ILE A 85 -2.33 5.65 -10.51
C ILE A 85 -2.27 4.13 -10.65
N ALA A 86 -3.07 3.42 -9.86
CA ALA A 86 -3.13 1.96 -9.83
C ALA A 86 -4.53 1.48 -10.25
N PRO A 87 -4.76 1.19 -11.54
CA PRO A 87 -6.05 0.68 -12.01
C PRO A 87 -6.32 -0.74 -11.50
N GLY A 88 -7.51 -0.96 -10.94
CA GLY A 88 -7.99 -2.29 -10.52
C GLY A 88 -8.61 -3.03 -11.70
N ILE A 89 -7.83 -3.84 -12.40
CA ILE A 89 -8.28 -4.55 -13.61
C ILE A 89 -9.49 -5.44 -13.32
N ASP A 90 -9.45 -6.21 -12.24
CA ASP A 90 -10.59 -7.08 -11.88
C ASP A 90 -11.87 -6.29 -11.61
N ARG A 91 -11.77 -5.11 -10.99
CA ARG A 91 -12.93 -4.22 -10.78
C ARG A 91 -13.48 -3.67 -12.10
N MET A 92 -12.60 -3.33 -13.05
CA MET A 92 -13.02 -2.91 -14.39
C MET A 92 -13.75 -4.03 -15.13
N ILE A 93 -13.20 -5.25 -15.08
CA ILE A 93 -13.82 -6.43 -15.70
C ILE A 93 -15.18 -6.73 -15.05
N MET A 94 -15.26 -6.65 -13.72
CA MET A 94 -16.52 -6.84 -12.99
C MET A 94 -17.61 -5.88 -13.49
N LEU A 95 -17.29 -4.59 -13.66
CA LEU A 95 -18.23 -3.60 -14.18
C LEU A 95 -18.61 -3.84 -15.65
N LEU A 96 -17.63 -4.20 -16.48
CA LEU A 96 -17.86 -4.46 -17.92
C LEU A 96 -18.74 -5.68 -18.15
N THR A 97 -18.63 -6.70 -17.31
CA THR A 97 -19.42 -7.94 -17.39
C THR A 97 -20.75 -7.85 -16.66
N GLY A 98 -20.98 -6.81 -15.88
CA GLY A 98 -22.16 -6.69 -15.01
C GLY A 98 -22.17 -7.67 -13.84
N ALA A 99 -21.02 -8.23 -13.47
CA ALA A 99 -20.90 -9.15 -12.33
C ALA A 99 -21.12 -8.38 -11.00
N GLU A 100 -21.88 -8.99 -10.09
CA GLU A 100 -22.18 -8.37 -8.80
C GLU A 100 -21.03 -8.51 -7.78
N ASN A 101 -20.16 -9.49 -7.99
CA ASN A 101 -19.07 -9.80 -7.08
C ASN A 101 -17.76 -9.99 -7.83
N ILE A 102 -16.69 -9.37 -7.34
CA ILE A 102 -15.35 -9.46 -7.93
C ILE A 102 -14.83 -10.91 -8.03
N ARG A 103 -15.29 -11.80 -7.15
CA ARG A 103 -14.92 -13.22 -7.21
C ARG A 103 -15.41 -13.95 -8.46
N GLU A 104 -16.38 -13.41 -9.16
CA GLU A 104 -16.91 -13.98 -10.40
C GLU A 104 -15.97 -13.75 -11.60
N VAL A 105 -15.08 -12.76 -11.50
CA VAL A 105 -14.12 -12.39 -12.56
C VAL A 105 -12.68 -12.80 -12.25
N ILE A 106 -12.43 -13.38 -11.07
CA ILE A 106 -11.12 -13.90 -10.65
C ILE A 106 -11.10 -15.41 -10.84
N ALA A 107 -10.10 -15.95 -11.55
CA ALA A 107 -10.02 -17.37 -11.88
C ALA A 107 -9.91 -18.28 -10.65
N PHE A 108 -9.20 -17.87 -9.59
CA PHE A 108 -9.00 -18.62 -8.35
C PHE A 108 -9.28 -17.73 -7.13
N PRO A 109 -10.56 -17.37 -6.88
CA PRO A 109 -10.91 -16.45 -5.82
C PRO A 109 -10.77 -17.08 -4.44
N LEU A 110 -10.29 -16.30 -3.48
CA LEU A 110 -10.34 -16.67 -2.07
C LEU A 110 -11.73 -16.34 -1.50
N ASN A 111 -12.22 -17.21 -0.61
CA ASN A 111 -13.43 -16.92 0.15
C ASN A 111 -13.15 -15.92 1.29
N SER A 112 -14.19 -15.55 2.06
CA SER A 112 -14.08 -14.62 3.20
C SER A 112 -13.17 -15.11 4.34
N LYS A 113 -12.81 -16.39 4.35
CA LYS A 113 -11.88 -17.01 5.31
C LYS A 113 -10.46 -17.14 4.74
N ALA A 114 -10.16 -16.45 3.63
CA ALA A 114 -8.89 -16.55 2.89
C ALA A 114 -8.54 -17.99 2.46
N GLN A 115 -9.55 -18.77 2.04
CA GLN A 115 -9.37 -20.13 1.57
C GLN A 115 -9.62 -20.17 0.06
N ASP A 116 -8.74 -20.84 -0.66
CA ASP A 116 -8.99 -21.31 -2.03
C ASP A 116 -9.53 -22.73 -1.96
N LEU A 117 -10.82 -22.88 -2.19
CA LEU A 117 -11.49 -24.17 -2.09
C LEU A 117 -11.12 -25.10 -3.26
N MET A 118 -10.71 -24.55 -4.39
CA MET A 118 -10.33 -25.32 -5.57
C MET A 118 -8.94 -25.92 -5.44
N MET A 119 -7.98 -25.13 -4.91
CA MET A 119 -6.60 -25.57 -4.69
C MET A 119 -6.38 -26.17 -3.30
N GLY A 120 -7.37 -26.10 -2.42
CA GLY A 120 -7.25 -26.59 -1.05
C GLY A 120 -6.30 -25.76 -0.16
N ALA A 121 -6.16 -24.46 -0.46
CA ALA A 121 -5.32 -23.56 0.32
C ALA A 121 -6.14 -22.83 1.43
N PRO A 122 -5.53 -22.53 2.59
CA PRO A 122 -4.16 -22.83 2.99
C PRO A 122 -3.98 -24.32 3.34
N GLY A 123 -2.81 -24.87 3.01
CA GLY A 123 -2.41 -26.24 3.32
C GLY A 123 -1.28 -26.27 4.38
N TYR A 124 -1.02 -27.46 4.90
CA TYR A 124 0.10 -27.69 5.82
C TYR A 124 1.43 -27.71 5.06
N VAL A 125 2.45 -27.11 5.67
CA VAL A 125 3.82 -27.14 5.18
C VAL A 125 4.56 -28.31 5.84
N SER A 126 5.35 -29.06 5.08
CA SER A 126 6.14 -30.15 5.64
C SER A 126 7.29 -29.65 6.53
N ARG A 127 7.76 -30.51 7.44
CA ARG A 127 8.92 -30.16 8.28
C ARG A 127 10.18 -29.94 7.47
N ASP A 128 10.34 -30.62 6.34
CA ASP A 128 11.51 -30.46 5.47
C ASP A 128 11.48 -29.09 4.79
N GLN A 129 10.34 -28.66 4.28
CA GLN A 129 10.18 -27.32 3.73
C GLN A 129 10.48 -26.21 4.75
N LEU A 130 10.00 -26.36 6.00
CA LEU A 130 10.32 -25.41 7.07
C LEU A 130 11.82 -25.39 7.40
N ARG A 131 12.47 -26.57 7.42
CA ARG A 131 13.90 -26.69 7.67
C ARG A 131 14.72 -26.03 6.56
N ASP A 132 14.34 -26.18 5.31
CA ASP A 132 15.04 -25.62 4.14
C ASP A 132 15.07 -24.09 4.17
N ILE A 133 14.04 -23.46 4.74
CA ILE A 133 13.97 -22.00 4.91
C ILE A 133 14.31 -21.53 6.33
N HIS A 134 14.86 -22.40 7.17
CA HIS A 134 15.27 -22.12 8.55
C HIS A 134 14.16 -21.58 9.47
N ILE A 135 12.89 -21.97 9.26
CA ILE A 135 11.76 -21.58 10.09
C ILE A 135 11.41 -22.68 11.08
N ARG A 136 11.08 -22.30 12.31
CA ARG A 136 10.50 -23.18 13.34
C ARG A 136 9.16 -22.64 13.80
N ILE A 137 8.20 -23.55 13.93
CA ILE A 137 6.90 -23.21 14.53
C ILE A 137 7.05 -23.39 16.04
N GLU A 138 6.91 -22.31 16.79
CA GLU A 138 6.79 -22.35 18.25
C GLU A 138 5.36 -22.69 18.63
N LYS A 139 5.20 -23.67 19.54
CA LYS A 139 3.89 -23.96 20.13
C LYS A 139 3.58 -22.83 21.11
N SER A 140 2.43 -22.18 20.94
CA SER A 140 1.90 -21.30 21.99
C SER A 140 1.75 -22.10 23.29
N LYS A 141 2.28 -21.53 24.38
CA LYS A 141 2.09 -22.07 25.74
C LYS A 141 0.63 -21.96 26.15
#